data_7b523ede31736cbd45efdf4c6ecec20d
#
_entry.id   7b523ede31736cbd45efdf4c6ecec20d
#
_cell.length_a   1.000
_cell.length_b   1.000
_cell.length_c   1.000
_cell.angle_alpha   90.00
_cell.angle_beta   90.00
_cell.angle_gamma   90.00
#
_symmetry.space_group_name_H-M   'P 1'
#
loop_
_entity.id
_entity.type
_entity.pdbx_description
1 polymer ?
#
loop_
_entity_poly.entity_id
_entity_poly.type
_entity_poly.pdbx_seq_one_letter_code
_entity_poly.pdbx_strand_id
1 'polypeptide(L)'
;MSNIVEIKVPDIGGFKDVPVIEVLVKPGDSVKKEDPLITLESDKATMEVPAPQAGVVKELKLKQGDKVSQGSLILTLDARDAAAAPAPEPKSPPSAAKDSSAPAAPATPLASRHSPLAQGADIHAEVLVLGAGPGGYTAAFRAADLGKKVVLVERFPTLGGVCLNVGCIPSKALLHVARVLTEAAEVAHAGIEFGKPKVSLDKLRGWKAGVVGKLTKGLTGLARQRKVQVVQGKGQFASPHALRVEGPQGIKTISFDHCIIAAGSSIARIPGFPYDDKRMIDSTSALELPEVPKRLLVIGGGIIGLEMATVYDALGSRVTVVELMSSLIPGADADIVRPLAKRIEKRYEKILLKTKVAKIEAQKDGLRVSFEGDGAPQPDTFDYIMMAVGRRPNGREINAQAAGVTVNERGYIPVDKQLRTNVPHIHAIGDICGEPMLAHKASHEGKIAAEVIAGHKAFFDARTIPSVAYTDPEIAWMGETEAQLQARGAVYEKAAFPWAASGRAISMGREDGLTKLLFDKDTHRLLGAALTGVNAGELIAETVLAYEMGADAADIGLTIHPHPTLSETVFFAAEIAEGSITDLYLPKKQ
;
A
#
# COMPACT_ATOMS: atom_id res chain seq x y z
N MET A 1 -1.74 -54.36 10.77
CA MET A 1 -0.32 -54.20 10.42
C MET A 1 0.05 -52.74 10.66
N SER A 2 1.13 -52.49 11.43
CA SER A 2 1.58 -51.10 11.68
C SER A 2 2.16 -50.53 10.40
N ASN A 3 1.62 -49.40 9.95
CA ASN A 3 2.12 -48.69 8.76
C ASN A 3 3.19 -47.69 9.20
N ILE A 4 4.41 -48.22 9.42
CA ILE A 4 5.56 -47.42 9.87
C ILE A 4 6.18 -46.75 8.63
N VAL A 5 6.28 -45.43 8.66
CA VAL A 5 6.85 -44.62 7.58
C VAL A 5 8.14 -43.95 8.10
N GLU A 6 9.24 -44.10 7.37
CA GLU A 6 10.51 -43.43 7.63
C GLU A 6 10.48 -42.00 7.10
N ILE A 7 10.76 -41.02 7.96
CA ILE A 7 10.89 -39.62 7.58
C ILE A 7 12.36 -39.25 7.49
N LYS A 8 12.75 -38.74 6.33
CA LYS A 8 14.14 -38.40 5.98
C LYS A 8 14.27 -36.91 5.68
N VAL A 9 15.48 -36.37 5.84
CA VAL A 9 15.82 -34.99 5.47
C VAL A 9 15.58 -34.81 3.97
N PRO A 10 14.71 -33.84 3.57
CA PRO A 10 14.43 -33.54 2.15
C PRO A 10 15.64 -32.93 1.45
N ASP A 11 15.47 -32.49 0.20
CA ASP A 11 16.48 -31.72 -0.50
C ASP A 11 16.68 -30.36 0.20
N ILE A 12 17.87 -30.15 0.74
CA ILE A 12 18.29 -28.96 1.48
C ILE A 12 19.25 -28.08 0.66
N GLY A 13 19.14 -28.10 -0.69
CA GLY A 13 19.93 -27.25 -1.59
C GLY A 13 21.38 -27.68 -1.75
N GLY A 14 21.66 -28.99 -1.59
CA GLY A 14 23.00 -29.56 -1.79
C GLY A 14 23.97 -29.39 -0.61
N PHE A 15 23.52 -28.86 0.53
CA PHE A 15 24.31 -28.78 1.76
C PHE A 15 24.55 -30.15 2.37
N LYS A 16 25.74 -30.36 2.93
CA LYS A 16 26.15 -31.60 3.62
C LYS A 16 26.56 -31.26 5.05
N ASP A 17 26.38 -32.21 5.95
CA ASP A 17 26.80 -32.13 7.36
C ASP A 17 26.22 -30.90 8.10
N VAL A 18 24.95 -30.59 7.83
CA VAL A 18 24.22 -29.47 8.45
C VAL A 18 23.84 -29.85 9.90
N PRO A 19 24.18 -29.03 10.90
CA PRO A 19 23.84 -29.34 12.30
C PRO A 19 22.35 -29.20 12.59
N VAL A 20 21.81 -30.14 13.37
CA VAL A 20 20.47 -30.06 13.98
C VAL A 20 20.55 -29.15 15.19
N ILE A 21 19.94 -27.96 15.13
CA ILE A 21 19.96 -27.02 16.26
C ILE A 21 18.80 -27.25 17.23
N GLU A 22 17.69 -27.82 16.75
CA GLU A 22 16.55 -28.12 17.62
C GLU A 22 15.78 -29.34 17.11
N VAL A 23 15.21 -30.10 18.07
CA VAL A 23 14.31 -31.22 17.82
C VAL A 23 12.96 -30.89 18.45
N LEU A 24 11.94 -30.76 17.64
CA LEU A 24 10.64 -30.17 18.02
C LEU A 24 9.60 -31.23 18.44
N VAL A 25 9.93 -32.53 18.29
CA VAL A 25 9.02 -33.63 18.57
C VAL A 25 9.68 -34.73 19.44
N LYS A 26 8.86 -35.49 20.15
CA LYS A 26 9.28 -36.61 21.01
C LYS A 26 8.56 -37.89 20.62
N PRO A 27 9.11 -39.07 20.91
CA PRO A 27 8.38 -40.33 20.76
C PRO A 27 7.05 -40.31 21.53
N GLY A 28 5.95 -40.61 20.83
CA GLY A 28 4.59 -40.55 21.34
C GLY A 28 3.80 -39.29 20.90
N ASP A 29 4.45 -38.26 20.37
CA ASP A 29 3.76 -37.06 19.89
C ASP A 29 2.96 -37.34 18.61
N SER A 30 1.77 -36.76 18.53
CA SER A 30 0.94 -36.78 17.32
C SER A 30 1.25 -35.55 16.48
N VAL A 31 1.70 -35.75 15.25
CA VAL A 31 2.04 -34.69 14.30
C VAL A 31 1.06 -34.68 13.13
N LYS A 32 0.75 -33.48 12.62
CA LYS A 32 -0.02 -33.29 11.40
C LYS A 32 0.93 -33.13 10.21
N LYS A 33 0.41 -33.25 9.00
CA LYS A 33 1.16 -32.88 7.81
C LYS A 33 1.58 -31.41 7.91
N GLU A 34 2.84 -31.11 7.56
CA GLU A 34 3.50 -29.79 7.63
C GLU A 34 3.91 -29.34 9.05
N ASP A 35 3.66 -30.09 10.11
CA ASP A 35 4.19 -29.76 11.43
C ASP A 35 5.73 -29.87 11.44
N PRO A 36 6.47 -28.92 12.04
CA PRO A 36 7.93 -28.94 12.06
C PRO A 36 8.46 -30.04 12.97
N LEU A 37 9.43 -30.80 12.49
CA LEU A 37 10.03 -31.95 13.19
C LEU A 37 11.38 -31.62 13.81
N ILE A 38 12.27 -30.99 13.03
CA ILE A 38 13.62 -30.58 13.45
C ILE A 38 13.96 -29.24 12.76
N THR A 39 14.86 -28.48 13.38
CA THR A 39 15.44 -27.27 12.82
C THR A 39 16.92 -27.50 12.49
N LEU A 40 17.31 -27.14 11.27
CA LEU A 40 18.68 -27.25 10.74
C LEU A 40 19.26 -25.84 10.56
N GLU A 41 20.54 -25.65 10.80
CA GLU A 41 21.25 -24.39 10.60
C GLU A 41 22.41 -24.57 9.63
N SER A 42 22.35 -23.87 8.50
CA SER A 42 23.46 -23.78 7.55
C SER A 42 24.14 -22.41 7.65
N ASP A 43 25.32 -22.25 7.07
CA ASP A 43 26.06 -20.98 7.02
C ASP A 43 25.26 -19.81 6.41
N LYS A 44 24.10 -20.05 5.80
CA LYS A 44 23.29 -19.05 5.11
C LYS A 44 21.84 -18.93 5.58
N ALA A 45 21.29 -19.93 6.24
CA ALA A 45 19.88 -19.92 6.67
C ALA A 45 19.58 -21.02 7.70
N THR A 46 18.62 -20.74 8.57
CA THR A 46 17.94 -21.72 9.42
C THR A 46 16.74 -22.30 8.67
N MET A 47 16.54 -23.60 8.68
CA MET A 47 15.48 -24.31 7.98
C MET A 47 14.76 -25.29 8.88
N GLU A 48 13.44 -25.29 8.87
CA GLU A 48 12.62 -26.32 9.52
C GLU A 48 12.31 -27.45 8.54
N VAL A 49 12.37 -28.69 9.01
CA VAL A 49 11.98 -29.85 8.21
C VAL A 49 10.57 -30.27 8.63
N PRO A 50 9.56 -30.12 7.74
CA PRO A 50 8.18 -30.44 8.06
C PRO A 50 7.87 -31.93 7.92
N ALA A 51 6.82 -32.38 8.63
CA ALA A 51 6.26 -33.71 8.50
C ALA A 51 5.57 -33.89 7.13
N PRO A 52 5.91 -34.88 6.31
CA PRO A 52 5.27 -35.07 5.00
C PRO A 52 3.83 -35.60 5.11
N GLN A 53 3.45 -36.15 6.25
CA GLN A 53 2.10 -36.67 6.52
C GLN A 53 1.82 -36.72 8.04
N ALA A 54 0.54 -36.84 8.40
CA ALA A 54 0.13 -36.99 9.79
C ALA A 54 0.44 -38.39 10.35
N GLY A 55 0.74 -38.47 11.65
CA GLY A 55 0.98 -39.75 12.34
C GLY A 55 1.45 -39.55 13.77
N VAL A 56 1.75 -40.65 14.45
CA VAL A 56 2.33 -40.64 15.80
C VAL A 56 3.81 -40.99 15.70
N VAL A 57 4.67 -40.14 16.29
CA VAL A 57 6.13 -40.36 16.34
C VAL A 57 6.42 -41.63 17.13
N LYS A 58 7.01 -42.62 16.50
CA LYS A 58 7.37 -43.90 17.17
C LYS A 58 8.78 -43.89 17.74
N GLU A 59 9.73 -43.45 16.93
CA GLU A 59 11.14 -43.44 17.31
C GLU A 59 11.84 -42.27 16.65
N LEU A 60 12.60 -41.51 17.43
CA LEU A 60 13.44 -40.43 16.98
C LEU A 60 14.88 -40.97 16.78
N LYS A 61 15.48 -40.70 15.61
CA LYS A 61 16.81 -41.20 15.23
C LYS A 61 17.91 -40.14 15.30
N LEU A 62 17.54 -38.90 15.54
CA LEU A 62 18.43 -37.73 15.63
C LEU A 62 18.27 -37.04 16.98
N LYS A 63 19.31 -36.35 17.39
CA LYS A 63 19.35 -35.48 18.57
C LYS A 63 19.97 -34.13 18.19
N GLN A 64 19.74 -33.13 19.02
CA GLN A 64 20.36 -31.83 18.89
C GLN A 64 21.89 -31.94 18.85
N GLY A 65 22.52 -31.30 17.89
CA GLY A 65 23.96 -31.34 17.62
C GLY A 65 24.39 -32.38 16.58
N ASP A 66 23.52 -33.30 16.16
CA ASP A 66 23.83 -34.23 15.09
C ASP A 66 23.96 -33.51 13.74
N LYS A 67 24.83 -34.01 12.88
CA LYS A 67 25.03 -33.50 11.53
C LYS A 67 24.28 -34.35 10.52
N VAL A 68 23.47 -33.70 9.68
CA VAL A 68 22.62 -34.38 8.71
C VAL A 68 22.86 -33.86 7.28
N SER A 69 22.59 -34.73 6.32
CA SER A 69 22.58 -34.41 4.87
C SER A 69 21.28 -34.91 4.27
N GLN A 70 20.99 -34.51 3.03
CA GLN A 70 19.82 -35.01 2.31
C GLN A 70 19.72 -36.54 2.40
N GLY A 71 18.53 -37.06 2.76
CA GLY A 71 18.26 -38.50 2.93
C GLY A 71 18.59 -39.08 4.29
N SER A 72 19.20 -38.33 5.24
CA SER A 72 19.40 -38.76 6.62
C SER A 72 18.07 -39.06 7.30
N LEU A 73 17.97 -40.19 8.03
CA LEU A 73 16.75 -40.60 8.71
C LEU A 73 16.52 -39.76 9.97
N ILE A 74 15.35 -39.09 10.06
CA ILE A 74 14.96 -38.22 11.18
C ILE A 74 14.25 -39.06 12.26
N LEU A 75 13.14 -39.68 11.86
CA LEU A 75 12.27 -40.42 12.77
C LEU A 75 11.38 -41.41 12.01
N THR A 76 10.67 -42.27 12.76
CA THR A 76 9.62 -43.13 12.20
C THR A 76 8.25 -42.73 12.71
N LEU A 77 7.26 -42.64 11.80
CA LEU A 77 5.85 -42.34 12.10
C LEU A 77 4.98 -43.58 11.94
N ASP A 78 4.01 -43.76 12.82
CA ASP A 78 2.90 -44.70 12.63
C ASP A 78 1.73 -43.95 12.03
N ALA A 79 1.43 -44.20 10.75
CA ALA A 79 0.43 -43.50 9.95
C ALA A 79 -1.00 -44.07 10.13
N ARG A 80 -1.42 -44.40 11.37
CA ARG A 80 -2.80 -44.80 11.62
C ARG A 80 -3.69 -43.56 11.79
N ASP A 81 -4.91 -43.68 11.23
CA ASP A 81 -5.98 -42.70 11.24
C ASP A 81 -6.01 -41.82 12.49
N ALA A 82 -5.82 -40.51 12.27
CA ALA A 82 -6.10 -39.48 13.26
C ALA A 82 -7.63 -39.24 13.30
N ALA A 83 -8.35 -40.15 14.02
CA ALA A 83 -9.72 -39.84 14.44
C ALA A 83 -9.65 -38.82 15.57
N ALA A 84 -10.38 -37.73 15.39
CA ALA A 84 -10.40 -36.55 16.23
C ALA A 84 -10.62 -36.79 17.70
N ALA A 85 -9.77 -36.23 18.55
CA ALA A 85 -10.08 -35.94 19.96
C ALA A 85 -10.49 -34.45 20.05
N PRO A 86 -11.54 -34.11 20.84
CA PRO A 86 -12.12 -32.76 20.84
C PRO A 86 -11.24 -31.76 21.60
N ALA A 87 -11.09 -30.58 21.02
CA ALA A 87 -10.44 -29.43 21.63
C ALA A 87 -11.32 -28.85 22.76
N PRO A 88 -10.75 -28.29 23.83
CA PRO A 88 -11.53 -27.64 24.88
C PRO A 88 -12.13 -26.32 24.38
N GLU A 89 -13.43 -26.14 24.62
CA GLU A 89 -14.20 -24.95 24.27
C GLU A 89 -13.74 -23.71 25.07
N PRO A 90 -13.62 -22.54 24.43
CA PRO A 90 -13.52 -21.27 25.16
C PRO A 90 -14.91 -20.79 25.56
N LYS A 91 -15.06 -20.41 26.82
CA LYS A 91 -16.28 -19.88 27.41
C LYS A 91 -16.68 -18.56 26.76
N SER A 92 -17.91 -18.51 26.24
CA SER A 92 -18.55 -17.32 25.68
C SER A 92 -19.09 -16.39 26.77
N PRO A 93 -19.05 -15.07 26.60
CA PRO A 93 -19.86 -14.13 27.37
C PRO A 93 -21.27 -14.00 26.79
N PRO A 94 -22.26 -13.47 27.56
CA PRO A 94 -23.67 -13.75 27.36
C PRO A 94 -24.36 -12.95 26.26
N SER A 95 -25.36 -13.62 25.70
CA SER A 95 -26.31 -13.22 24.69
C SER A 95 -27.13 -11.97 25.01
N ALA A 96 -27.29 -11.10 24.00
CA ALA A 96 -28.43 -10.16 23.94
C ALA A 96 -29.18 -10.31 22.61
N ALA A 97 -30.48 -10.59 22.78
CA ALA A 97 -31.63 -10.34 21.91
C ALA A 97 -31.67 -10.89 20.46
N LYS A 98 -32.64 -11.77 20.30
CA LYS A 98 -33.20 -12.29 19.04
C LYS A 98 -33.84 -11.19 18.20
N ASP A 99 -33.56 -11.18 16.91
CA ASP A 99 -34.56 -10.76 15.94
C ASP A 99 -34.62 -11.75 14.77
N SER A 100 -35.85 -12.05 14.41
CA SER A 100 -36.23 -13.13 13.53
C SER A 100 -36.13 -12.73 12.06
N SER A 101 -35.39 -13.48 11.25
CA SER A 101 -35.65 -13.57 9.81
C SER A 101 -35.40 -14.98 9.30
N ALA A 102 -36.34 -15.46 8.47
CA ALA A 102 -36.48 -16.81 7.97
C ALA A 102 -35.26 -17.35 7.22
N PRO A 103 -35.07 -18.69 7.14
CA PRO A 103 -33.92 -19.28 6.47
C PRO A 103 -34.03 -19.13 4.95
N ALA A 104 -32.98 -18.54 4.36
CA ALA A 104 -32.80 -18.53 2.91
C ALA A 104 -32.51 -19.95 2.42
N ALA A 105 -33.23 -20.38 1.38
CA ALA A 105 -33.08 -21.66 0.72
C ALA A 105 -31.63 -21.85 0.17
N PRO A 106 -31.14 -23.09 0.06
CA PRO A 106 -29.80 -23.35 -0.47
C PRO A 106 -29.74 -22.94 -1.94
N ALA A 107 -28.73 -22.11 -2.26
CA ALA A 107 -28.48 -21.68 -3.63
C ALA A 107 -28.13 -22.89 -4.49
N THR A 108 -28.95 -23.17 -5.46
CA THR A 108 -28.71 -24.13 -6.56
C THR A 108 -27.44 -23.67 -7.31
N PRO A 109 -26.54 -24.59 -7.75
CA PRO A 109 -25.42 -24.22 -8.59
C PRO A 109 -25.92 -23.50 -9.85
N LEU A 110 -25.49 -22.30 -10.11
CA LEU A 110 -25.76 -21.57 -11.34
C LEU A 110 -25.21 -22.40 -12.51
N ALA A 111 -26.07 -23.06 -13.23
CA ALA A 111 -25.73 -23.62 -14.53
C ALA A 111 -25.18 -22.49 -15.41
N SER A 112 -23.99 -22.67 -15.94
CA SER A 112 -23.30 -21.75 -16.84
C SER A 112 -24.17 -21.43 -18.05
N ARG A 113 -24.90 -20.30 -18.00
CA ARG A 113 -25.58 -19.75 -19.18
C ARG A 113 -24.51 -19.06 -20.02
N HIS A 114 -23.88 -19.80 -20.91
CA HIS A 114 -22.96 -19.26 -21.91
C HIS A 114 -23.75 -18.31 -22.82
N SER A 115 -23.40 -17.04 -22.78
CA SER A 115 -23.82 -16.04 -23.78
C SER A 115 -23.29 -16.47 -25.16
N PRO A 116 -24.01 -16.23 -26.28
CA PRO A 116 -23.51 -16.53 -27.62
C PRO A 116 -22.13 -15.91 -27.92
N LEU A 117 -21.80 -14.76 -27.32
CA LEU A 117 -20.49 -14.13 -27.41
C LEU A 117 -19.38 -14.89 -26.68
N ALA A 118 -19.73 -15.75 -25.70
CA ALA A 118 -18.76 -16.61 -25.01
C ALA A 118 -18.42 -17.87 -25.80
N GLN A 119 -19.31 -18.31 -26.74
CA GLN A 119 -19.10 -19.51 -27.56
C GLN A 119 -18.09 -19.33 -28.70
N GLY A 120 -17.67 -18.09 -29.01
CA GLY A 120 -16.68 -17.79 -30.05
C GLY A 120 -15.45 -17.05 -29.50
N ALA A 121 -15.18 -17.14 -28.19
CA ALA A 121 -14.07 -16.44 -27.57
C ALA A 121 -12.71 -17.06 -27.95
N ASP A 122 -11.70 -16.21 -28.19
CA ASP A 122 -10.33 -16.63 -28.51
C ASP A 122 -9.63 -17.26 -27.29
N ILE A 123 -9.99 -16.82 -26.08
CA ILE A 123 -9.40 -17.25 -24.81
C ILE A 123 -10.52 -17.42 -23.78
N HIS A 124 -10.39 -18.45 -22.91
CA HIS A 124 -11.24 -18.62 -21.75
C HIS A 124 -10.43 -18.57 -20.44
N ALA A 125 -10.91 -17.79 -19.47
CA ALA A 125 -10.33 -17.64 -18.14
C ALA A 125 -11.32 -18.12 -17.06
N GLU A 126 -10.85 -18.88 -16.07
CA GLU A 126 -11.65 -19.06 -14.84
C GLU A 126 -11.73 -17.74 -14.07
N VAL A 127 -10.62 -16.99 -14.05
CA VAL A 127 -10.55 -15.63 -13.46
C VAL A 127 -9.90 -14.67 -14.44
N LEU A 128 -10.67 -13.69 -14.89
CA LEU A 128 -10.16 -12.56 -15.66
C LEU A 128 -9.83 -11.41 -14.71
N VAL A 129 -8.65 -10.82 -14.84
CA VAL A 129 -8.29 -9.59 -14.11
C VAL A 129 -8.08 -8.47 -15.13
N LEU A 130 -8.82 -7.38 -15.00
CA LEU A 130 -8.75 -6.22 -15.89
C LEU A 130 -7.93 -5.09 -15.24
N GLY A 131 -6.69 -4.92 -15.68
CA GLY A 131 -5.69 -3.97 -15.18
C GLY A 131 -4.63 -4.64 -14.32
N ALA A 132 -3.35 -4.32 -14.59
CA ALA A 132 -2.19 -4.90 -13.91
C ALA A 132 -1.49 -3.92 -12.96
N GLY A 133 -2.24 -2.99 -12.35
CA GLY A 133 -1.76 -2.20 -11.21
C GLY A 133 -1.56 -3.06 -9.95
N PRO A 134 -1.16 -2.45 -8.80
CA PRO A 134 -0.89 -3.20 -7.57
C PRO A 134 -2.00 -4.16 -7.14
N GLY A 135 -3.24 -3.72 -7.17
CA GLY A 135 -4.38 -4.61 -6.88
C GLY A 135 -4.52 -5.72 -7.92
N GLY A 136 -4.39 -5.38 -9.21
CA GLY A 136 -4.64 -6.33 -10.30
C GLY A 136 -3.60 -7.45 -10.38
N TYR A 137 -2.30 -7.15 -10.35
CA TYR A 137 -1.30 -8.22 -10.37
C TYR A 137 -1.33 -9.04 -9.07
N THR A 138 -1.61 -8.41 -7.92
CA THR A 138 -1.77 -9.14 -6.65
C THR A 138 -2.96 -10.09 -6.71
N ALA A 139 -4.12 -9.65 -7.22
CA ALA A 139 -5.30 -10.49 -7.40
C ALA A 139 -5.03 -11.65 -8.37
N ALA A 140 -4.38 -11.36 -9.51
CA ALA A 140 -4.04 -12.36 -10.51
C ALA A 140 -3.11 -13.44 -9.96
N PHE A 141 -2.07 -13.03 -9.22
CA PHE A 141 -1.11 -13.96 -8.62
C PHE A 141 -1.75 -14.79 -7.51
N ARG A 142 -2.55 -14.15 -6.64
CA ARG A 142 -3.25 -14.87 -5.57
C ARG A 142 -4.26 -15.87 -6.13
N ALA A 143 -5.04 -15.51 -7.15
CA ALA A 143 -5.97 -16.43 -7.81
C ALA A 143 -5.23 -17.62 -8.46
N ALA A 144 -4.08 -17.38 -9.08
CA ALA A 144 -3.24 -18.44 -9.65
C ALA A 144 -2.65 -19.36 -8.57
N ASP A 145 -2.17 -18.80 -7.45
CA ASP A 145 -1.69 -19.56 -6.28
C ASP A 145 -2.81 -20.43 -5.66
N LEU A 146 -4.08 -20.03 -5.82
CA LEU A 146 -5.27 -20.78 -5.44
C LEU A 146 -5.76 -21.75 -6.53
N GLY A 147 -4.94 -22.04 -7.55
CA GLY A 147 -5.17 -23.04 -8.58
C GLY A 147 -6.08 -22.62 -9.74
N LYS A 148 -6.43 -21.33 -9.86
CA LYS A 148 -7.28 -20.83 -10.95
C LYS A 148 -6.47 -20.58 -12.24
N LYS A 149 -7.13 -20.79 -13.40
CA LYS A 149 -6.60 -20.33 -14.70
C LYS A 149 -6.87 -18.85 -14.87
N VAL A 150 -5.80 -18.05 -14.79
CA VAL A 150 -5.88 -16.58 -14.75
C VAL A 150 -5.46 -15.96 -16.07
N VAL A 151 -6.28 -15.03 -16.57
CA VAL A 151 -5.90 -14.10 -17.64
C VAL A 151 -5.84 -12.69 -17.06
N LEU A 152 -4.69 -12.03 -17.22
CA LEU A 152 -4.46 -10.66 -16.79
C LEU A 152 -4.38 -9.75 -18.02
N VAL A 153 -5.32 -8.80 -18.11
CA VAL A 153 -5.38 -7.83 -19.21
C VAL A 153 -4.76 -6.51 -18.78
N GLU A 154 -3.77 -6.01 -19.55
CA GLU A 154 -3.14 -4.72 -19.28
C GLU A 154 -3.01 -3.90 -20.58
N ARG A 155 -3.44 -2.63 -20.53
CA ARG A 155 -3.40 -1.75 -21.72
C ARG A 155 -1.99 -1.30 -22.10
N PHE A 156 -1.08 -1.24 -21.12
CA PHE A 156 0.32 -0.85 -21.35
C PHE A 156 1.23 -2.06 -21.56
N PRO A 157 2.42 -1.88 -22.15
CA PRO A 157 3.32 -2.99 -22.44
C PRO A 157 3.98 -3.61 -21.20
N THR A 158 3.89 -2.95 -20.04
CA THR A 158 4.52 -3.38 -18.79
C THR A 158 3.49 -3.53 -17.68
N LEU A 159 3.67 -4.58 -16.85
CA LEU A 159 2.88 -4.77 -15.64
C LEU A 159 3.26 -3.72 -14.57
N GLY A 160 2.41 -3.56 -13.55
CA GLY A 160 2.66 -2.68 -12.42
C GLY A 160 1.79 -1.42 -12.40
N GLY A 161 1.03 -1.15 -13.49
CA GLY A 161 0.10 -0.03 -13.59
C GLY A 161 0.76 1.33 -13.35
N VAL A 162 -0.04 2.31 -12.93
CA VAL A 162 0.44 3.67 -12.62
C VAL A 162 1.50 3.66 -11.52
N CYS A 163 1.29 2.91 -10.44
CA CYS A 163 2.17 2.91 -9.27
C CYS A 163 3.64 2.61 -9.62
N LEU A 164 3.90 1.48 -10.31
CA LEU A 164 5.27 1.08 -10.61
C LEU A 164 5.88 1.87 -11.77
N ASN A 165 5.09 2.20 -12.78
CA ASN A 165 5.63 2.78 -14.02
C ASN A 165 5.73 4.31 -13.99
N VAL A 166 4.70 5.00 -13.45
CA VAL A 166 4.56 6.45 -13.56
C VAL A 166 3.95 7.07 -12.28
N GLY A 167 4.19 6.48 -11.12
CA GLY A 167 3.63 6.92 -9.83
C GLY A 167 4.58 6.65 -8.67
N CYS A 168 4.19 5.78 -7.74
CA CYS A 168 4.85 5.57 -6.45
C CYS A 168 6.34 5.26 -6.56
N ILE A 169 6.74 4.34 -7.44
CA ILE A 169 8.14 3.90 -7.51
C ILE A 169 9.06 4.97 -8.09
N PRO A 170 8.78 5.53 -9.29
CA PRO A 170 9.64 6.59 -9.79
C PRO A 170 9.63 7.85 -8.92
N SER A 171 8.51 8.20 -8.24
CA SER A 171 8.49 9.34 -7.32
C SER A 171 9.36 9.10 -6.10
N LYS A 172 9.31 7.92 -5.45
CA LYS A 172 10.14 7.58 -4.29
C LYS A 172 11.63 7.49 -4.65
N ALA A 173 11.93 7.02 -5.86
CA ALA A 173 13.29 7.07 -6.38
C ALA A 173 13.81 8.53 -6.47
N LEU A 174 13.02 9.44 -7.04
CA LEU A 174 13.41 10.85 -7.16
C LEU A 174 13.43 11.58 -5.80
N LEU A 175 12.47 11.30 -4.91
CA LEU A 175 12.44 11.84 -3.55
C LEU A 175 13.65 11.40 -2.74
N HIS A 176 14.12 10.16 -2.89
CA HIS A 176 15.37 9.71 -2.28
C HIS A 176 16.57 10.56 -2.74
N VAL A 177 16.68 10.85 -4.05
CA VAL A 177 17.75 11.72 -4.57
C VAL A 177 17.61 13.15 -4.04
N ALA A 178 16.38 13.69 -4.00
CA ALA A 178 16.09 15.00 -3.43
C ALA A 178 16.53 15.08 -1.96
N ARG A 179 16.22 14.04 -1.17
CA ARG A 179 16.64 13.93 0.22
C ARG A 179 18.16 13.95 0.36
N VAL A 180 18.89 13.14 -0.43
CA VAL A 180 20.37 13.11 -0.40
C VAL A 180 20.96 14.48 -0.71
N LEU A 181 20.41 15.20 -1.72
CA LEU A 181 20.85 16.56 -2.05
C LEU A 181 20.63 17.55 -0.90
N THR A 182 19.47 17.46 -0.26
CA THR A 182 19.09 18.32 0.86
C THR A 182 19.94 18.04 2.09
N GLU A 183 20.09 16.77 2.50
CA GLU A 183 20.90 16.35 3.65
C GLU A 183 22.38 16.70 3.47
N ALA A 184 22.92 16.54 2.24
CA ALA A 184 24.29 16.94 1.93
C ALA A 184 24.51 18.46 2.04
N ALA A 185 23.50 19.27 1.73
CA ALA A 185 23.59 20.72 1.91
C ALA A 185 23.44 21.12 3.39
N GLU A 186 22.57 20.43 4.12
CA GLU A 186 22.26 20.75 5.52
C GLU A 186 23.37 20.34 6.48
N VAL A 187 24.15 19.28 6.19
CA VAL A 187 25.25 18.84 7.08
C VAL A 187 26.38 19.87 7.22
N ALA A 188 26.36 20.96 6.45
CA ALA A 188 27.27 22.07 6.58
C ALA A 188 27.30 22.67 8.01
N HIS A 189 26.18 22.60 8.75
CA HIS A 189 26.11 23.02 10.14
C HIS A 189 27.04 22.20 11.07
N ALA A 190 27.34 20.95 10.69
CA ALA A 190 28.28 20.08 11.42
C ALA A 190 29.74 20.23 10.94
N GLY A 191 30.02 21.24 10.11
CA GLY A 191 31.37 21.54 9.60
C GLY A 191 31.79 20.72 8.39
N ILE A 192 30.85 20.06 7.69
CA ILE A 192 31.11 19.28 6.47
C ILE A 192 30.47 20.00 5.30
N GLU A 193 31.26 20.57 4.40
CA GLU A 193 30.76 21.28 3.22
C GLU A 193 30.98 20.46 1.96
N PHE A 194 29.90 20.25 1.22
CA PHE A 194 29.92 19.71 -0.15
C PHE A 194 29.85 20.85 -1.15
N GLY A 195 30.59 20.77 -2.24
CA GLY A 195 30.44 21.71 -3.35
C GLY A 195 29.05 21.58 -4.02
N LYS A 196 28.71 22.58 -4.86
CA LYS A 196 27.43 22.52 -5.61
C LYS A 196 27.34 21.22 -6.41
N PRO A 197 26.26 20.45 -6.27
CA PRO A 197 26.10 19.20 -6.99
C PRO A 197 25.99 19.44 -8.49
N LYS A 198 26.66 18.61 -9.29
CA LYS A 198 26.48 18.55 -10.74
C LYS A 198 25.43 17.48 -11.07
N VAL A 199 24.23 17.89 -11.43
CA VAL A 199 23.15 16.99 -11.78
C VAL A 199 23.16 16.70 -13.28
N SER A 200 23.24 15.42 -13.65
CA SER A 200 23.01 14.94 -15.02
C SER A 200 21.61 14.35 -15.08
N LEU A 201 20.68 15.04 -15.73
CA LEU A 201 19.29 14.57 -15.85
C LEU A 201 19.21 13.25 -16.60
N ASP A 202 20.05 13.03 -17.62
CA ASP A 202 20.06 11.77 -18.38
C ASP A 202 20.45 10.57 -17.50
N LYS A 203 21.47 10.73 -16.65
CA LYS A 203 21.88 9.68 -15.72
C LYS A 203 20.81 9.46 -14.65
N LEU A 204 20.18 10.52 -14.14
CA LEU A 204 19.09 10.44 -13.16
C LEU A 204 17.87 9.72 -13.76
N ARG A 205 17.47 10.08 -14.98
CA ARG A 205 16.40 9.40 -15.72
C ARG A 205 16.74 7.93 -15.93
N GLY A 206 17.96 7.63 -16.37
CA GLY A 206 18.42 6.26 -16.59
C GLY A 206 18.42 5.42 -15.32
N TRP A 207 18.89 5.97 -14.20
CA TRP A 207 18.84 5.30 -12.89
C TRP A 207 17.39 5.03 -12.45
N LYS A 208 16.51 6.03 -12.48
CA LYS A 208 15.08 5.89 -12.18
C LYS A 208 14.43 4.81 -13.07
N ALA A 209 14.69 4.85 -14.39
CA ALA A 209 14.17 3.84 -15.31
C ALA A 209 14.70 2.44 -14.98
N GLY A 210 15.95 2.32 -14.52
CA GLY A 210 16.53 1.06 -14.05
C GLY A 210 15.79 0.50 -12.83
N VAL A 211 15.44 1.34 -11.87
CA VAL A 211 14.64 0.94 -10.69
C VAL A 211 13.27 0.40 -11.11
N VAL A 212 12.54 1.15 -11.94
CA VAL A 212 11.23 0.74 -12.48
C VAL A 212 11.37 -0.56 -13.28
N GLY A 213 12.36 -0.63 -14.17
CA GLY A 213 12.60 -1.80 -15.02
C GLY A 213 12.93 -3.07 -14.24
N LYS A 214 13.66 -2.96 -13.12
CA LYS A 214 13.94 -4.11 -12.24
C LYS A 214 12.64 -4.69 -11.64
N LEU A 215 11.75 -3.84 -11.17
CA LEU A 215 10.47 -4.26 -10.55
C LEU A 215 9.49 -4.83 -11.59
N THR A 216 9.31 -4.16 -12.73
CA THR A 216 8.39 -4.61 -13.78
C THR A 216 8.83 -5.92 -14.42
N LYS A 217 10.17 -6.13 -14.60
CA LYS A 217 10.73 -7.42 -15.00
C LYS A 217 10.48 -8.51 -13.97
N GLY A 218 10.60 -8.18 -12.68
CA GLY A 218 10.25 -9.09 -11.58
C GLY A 218 8.81 -9.56 -11.68
N LEU A 219 7.83 -8.62 -11.83
CA LEU A 219 6.41 -8.97 -12.00
C LEU A 219 6.17 -9.88 -13.22
N THR A 220 6.83 -9.61 -14.34
CA THR A 220 6.73 -10.46 -15.54
C THR A 220 7.24 -11.88 -15.26
N GLY A 221 8.34 -12.00 -14.50
CA GLY A 221 8.85 -13.29 -14.03
C GLY A 221 7.87 -14.04 -13.15
N LEU A 222 7.28 -13.33 -12.16
CA LEU A 222 6.29 -13.88 -11.24
C LEU A 222 5.00 -14.33 -11.95
N ALA A 223 4.53 -13.58 -12.95
CA ALA A 223 3.38 -13.96 -13.78
C ALA A 223 3.66 -15.25 -14.55
N ARG A 224 4.87 -15.36 -15.13
CA ARG A 224 5.29 -16.57 -15.88
C ARG A 224 5.38 -17.80 -14.97
N GLN A 225 5.99 -17.67 -13.78
CA GLN A 225 6.12 -18.77 -12.82
C GLN A 225 4.74 -19.31 -12.39
N ARG A 226 3.75 -18.41 -12.22
CA ARG A 226 2.36 -18.75 -11.87
C ARG A 226 1.49 -19.13 -13.06
N LYS A 227 2.05 -19.17 -14.27
CA LYS A 227 1.33 -19.46 -15.52
C LYS A 227 0.14 -18.52 -15.76
N VAL A 228 0.22 -17.27 -15.24
CA VAL A 228 -0.76 -16.23 -15.55
C VAL A 228 -0.59 -15.79 -17.00
N GLN A 229 -1.65 -15.93 -17.81
CA GLN A 229 -1.64 -15.47 -19.18
C GLN A 229 -1.85 -13.95 -19.24
N VAL A 230 -0.82 -13.22 -19.68
CA VAL A 230 -0.90 -11.76 -19.84
C VAL A 230 -1.32 -11.42 -21.25
N VAL A 231 -2.37 -10.61 -21.39
CA VAL A 231 -2.88 -10.11 -22.69
C VAL A 231 -2.75 -8.59 -22.68
N GLN A 232 -1.93 -8.06 -23.58
CA GLN A 232 -1.77 -6.62 -23.74
C GLN A 232 -2.89 -6.06 -24.61
N GLY A 233 -3.61 -5.05 -24.09
CA GLY A 233 -4.61 -4.30 -24.83
C GLY A 233 -5.62 -3.59 -23.93
N LYS A 234 -6.41 -2.69 -24.53
CA LYS A 234 -7.50 -1.99 -23.86
C LYS A 234 -8.73 -2.90 -23.78
N GLY A 235 -9.08 -3.32 -22.57
CA GLY A 235 -10.22 -4.16 -22.30
C GLY A 235 -11.51 -3.36 -22.11
N GLN A 236 -12.60 -3.80 -22.76
CA GLN A 236 -13.95 -3.27 -22.59
C GLN A 236 -14.94 -4.44 -22.52
N PHE A 237 -15.90 -4.39 -21.61
CA PHE A 237 -16.92 -5.42 -21.51
C PHE A 237 -17.79 -5.48 -22.78
N ALA A 238 -18.02 -6.68 -23.26
CA ALA A 238 -18.94 -6.97 -24.36
C ALA A 238 -20.22 -7.65 -23.87
N SER A 239 -20.14 -8.37 -22.71
CA SER A 239 -21.28 -9.00 -22.04
C SER A 239 -20.91 -9.29 -20.58
N PRO A 240 -21.82 -9.81 -19.72
CA PRO A 240 -21.49 -10.23 -18.36
C PRO A 240 -20.39 -11.29 -18.24
N HIS A 241 -20.08 -12.02 -19.30
CA HIS A 241 -19.07 -13.08 -19.34
C HIS A 241 -18.04 -12.92 -20.47
N ALA A 242 -17.95 -11.75 -21.11
CA ALA A 242 -17.00 -11.53 -22.19
C ALA A 242 -16.38 -10.13 -22.14
N LEU A 243 -15.06 -10.09 -22.32
CA LEU A 243 -14.28 -8.88 -22.48
C LEU A 243 -13.66 -8.84 -23.89
N ARG A 244 -13.86 -7.73 -24.60
CA ARG A 244 -13.15 -7.43 -25.84
C ARG A 244 -11.88 -6.68 -25.51
N VAL A 245 -10.74 -7.15 -26.01
CA VAL A 245 -9.42 -6.56 -25.78
C VAL A 245 -8.85 -6.12 -27.11
N GLU A 246 -8.59 -4.83 -27.26
CA GLU A 246 -7.96 -4.24 -28.43
C GLU A 246 -6.49 -3.94 -28.13
N GLY A 247 -5.59 -4.66 -28.78
CA GLY A 247 -4.16 -4.60 -28.52
C GLY A 247 -3.31 -4.65 -29.79
N PRO A 248 -1.98 -4.64 -29.64
CA PRO A 248 -1.04 -4.66 -30.78
C PRO A 248 -1.18 -5.88 -31.69
N GLN A 249 -1.76 -6.97 -31.18
CA GLN A 249 -2.00 -8.22 -31.94
C GLN A 249 -3.41 -8.31 -32.53
N GLY A 250 -4.12 -7.19 -32.60
CA GLY A 250 -5.51 -7.12 -33.04
C GLY A 250 -6.52 -7.22 -31.88
N ILE A 251 -7.75 -7.51 -32.24
CA ILE A 251 -8.86 -7.64 -31.29
C ILE A 251 -8.96 -9.11 -30.86
N LYS A 252 -9.06 -9.33 -29.53
CA LYS A 252 -9.32 -10.62 -28.92
C LYS A 252 -10.56 -10.54 -28.03
N THR A 253 -11.35 -11.60 -28.04
CA THR A 253 -12.46 -11.78 -27.11
C THR A 253 -12.06 -12.80 -26.04
N ILE A 254 -12.17 -12.43 -24.78
CA ILE A 254 -11.86 -13.28 -23.64
C ILE A 254 -13.17 -13.57 -22.90
N SER A 255 -13.55 -14.84 -22.82
CA SER A 255 -14.64 -15.28 -21.95
C SER A 255 -14.12 -15.60 -20.56
N PHE A 256 -14.98 -15.47 -19.54
CA PHE A 256 -14.56 -15.71 -18.16
C PHE A 256 -15.73 -16.23 -17.29
N ASP A 257 -15.37 -17.00 -16.26
CA ASP A 257 -16.31 -17.43 -15.22
C ASP A 257 -16.44 -16.33 -14.15
N HIS A 258 -15.33 -15.75 -13.71
CA HIS A 258 -15.25 -14.63 -12.77
C HIS A 258 -14.37 -13.51 -13.32
N CYS A 259 -14.68 -12.26 -12.93
CA CYS A 259 -13.87 -11.11 -13.29
C CYS A 259 -13.52 -10.27 -12.06
N ILE A 260 -12.28 -9.77 -12.03
CA ILE A 260 -11.84 -8.75 -11.06
C ILE A 260 -11.47 -7.48 -11.85
N ILE A 261 -12.25 -6.41 -11.66
CA ILE A 261 -12.02 -5.11 -12.27
C ILE A 261 -11.00 -4.35 -11.40
N ALA A 262 -9.80 -4.16 -11.94
CA ALA A 262 -8.70 -3.42 -11.31
C ALA A 262 -8.20 -2.26 -12.21
N ALA A 263 -9.14 -1.61 -12.93
CA ALA A 263 -8.84 -0.64 -13.98
C ALA A 263 -8.39 0.74 -13.45
N GLY A 264 -8.34 0.92 -12.12
CA GLY A 264 -7.72 2.05 -11.45
C GLY A 264 -8.35 3.41 -11.74
N SER A 265 -7.51 4.43 -11.78
CA SER A 265 -7.88 5.84 -11.95
C SER A 265 -6.99 6.56 -12.96
N SER A 266 -7.45 7.72 -13.43
CA SER A 266 -6.73 8.63 -14.33
C SER A 266 -6.57 10.00 -13.68
N ILE A 267 -5.65 10.81 -14.17
CA ILE A 267 -5.40 12.17 -13.69
C ILE A 267 -6.64 13.05 -13.98
N ALA A 268 -7.07 13.82 -12.97
CA ALA A 268 -8.11 14.80 -13.12
C ALA A 268 -7.59 16.04 -13.88
N ARG A 269 -8.39 16.59 -14.77
CA ARG A 269 -8.07 17.80 -15.54
C ARG A 269 -9.12 18.87 -15.30
N ILE A 270 -8.68 20.12 -15.14
CA ILE A 270 -9.57 21.29 -15.09
C ILE A 270 -9.88 21.70 -16.53
N PRO A 271 -11.15 21.79 -16.92
CA PRO A 271 -11.51 22.22 -18.28
C PRO A 271 -11.00 23.64 -18.62
N GLY A 272 -10.63 23.87 -19.87
CA GLY A 272 -10.24 25.19 -20.37
C GLY A 272 -8.76 25.54 -20.19
N PHE A 273 -7.92 24.66 -19.62
CA PHE A 273 -6.49 24.88 -19.55
C PHE A 273 -5.76 24.37 -20.82
N PRO A 274 -4.61 24.94 -21.20
CA PRO A 274 -3.93 24.66 -22.48
C PRO A 274 -3.09 23.37 -22.39
N TYR A 275 -3.72 22.22 -22.27
CA TYR A 275 -3.04 20.90 -22.12
C TYR A 275 -2.26 20.44 -23.36
N ASP A 276 -2.45 21.09 -24.50
CA ASP A 276 -1.65 20.83 -25.72
C ASP A 276 -0.26 21.48 -25.64
N ASP A 277 -0.04 22.42 -24.74
CA ASP A 277 1.29 22.98 -24.47
C ASP A 277 2.11 22.02 -23.62
N LYS A 278 3.31 21.66 -24.08
CA LYS A 278 4.21 20.71 -23.40
C LYS A 278 4.71 21.21 -22.04
N ARG A 279 4.57 22.49 -21.74
CA ARG A 279 4.93 23.08 -20.44
C ARG A 279 3.82 22.88 -19.39
N MET A 280 2.62 22.46 -19.83
CA MET A 280 1.58 21.94 -18.93
C MET A 280 1.84 20.47 -18.65
N ILE A 281 2.41 20.18 -17.51
CA ILE A 281 2.75 18.82 -17.08
C ILE A 281 1.77 18.31 -16.01
N ASP A 282 1.70 17.02 -15.87
CA ASP A 282 0.97 16.30 -14.82
C ASP A 282 1.92 15.39 -14.04
N SER A 283 1.42 14.61 -13.08
CA SER A 283 2.24 13.73 -12.27
C SER A 283 3.04 12.71 -13.09
N THR A 284 2.54 12.28 -14.25
CA THR A 284 3.23 11.34 -15.14
C THR A 284 4.40 12.02 -15.85
N SER A 285 4.12 13.13 -16.55
CA SER A 285 5.13 13.86 -17.31
C SER A 285 6.15 14.57 -16.41
N ALA A 286 5.75 14.97 -15.19
CA ALA A 286 6.69 15.50 -14.19
C ALA A 286 7.76 14.47 -13.80
N LEU A 287 7.35 13.19 -13.67
CA LEU A 287 8.27 12.10 -13.36
C LEU A 287 9.23 11.74 -14.52
N GLU A 288 8.92 12.15 -15.74
CA GLU A 288 9.84 12.01 -16.87
C GLU A 288 11.06 12.93 -16.73
N LEU A 289 10.94 14.02 -15.97
CA LEU A 289 11.97 15.06 -15.78
C LEU A 289 12.45 15.61 -17.13
N PRO A 290 11.58 16.21 -17.97
CA PRO A 290 12.00 16.69 -19.27
C PRO A 290 13.13 17.73 -19.15
N GLU A 291 13.00 18.63 -18.18
CA GLU A 291 14.02 19.59 -17.76
C GLU A 291 13.75 20.05 -16.31
N VAL A 292 14.65 20.83 -15.73
CA VAL A 292 14.46 21.54 -14.46
C VAL A 292 14.09 22.98 -14.79
N PRO A 293 12.80 23.37 -14.74
CA PRO A 293 12.38 24.72 -15.04
C PRO A 293 12.92 25.71 -13.99
N LYS A 294 13.17 26.95 -14.37
CA LYS A 294 13.59 27.97 -13.39
C LYS A 294 12.44 28.29 -12.43
N ARG A 295 11.22 28.40 -12.96
CA ARG A 295 9.99 28.67 -12.18
C ARG A 295 8.93 27.61 -12.49
N LEU A 296 8.54 26.87 -11.47
CA LEU A 296 7.50 25.84 -11.53
C LEU A 296 6.29 26.26 -10.70
N LEU A 297 5.12 26.31 -11.33
CA LEU A 297 3.86 26.37 -10.59
C LEU A 297 3.31 24.97 -10.38
N VAL A 298 2.97 24.61 -9.15
CA VAL A 298 2.26 23.37 -8.78
C VAL A 298 0.83 23.75 -8.38
N ILE A 299 -0.16 23.26 -9.13
CA ILE A 299 -1.57 23.45 -8.84
C ILE A 299 -2.08 22.22 -8.09
N GLY A 300 -2.38 22.39 -6.82
CA GLY A 300 -2.76 21.38 -5.85
C GLY A 300 -1.67 21.13 -4.79
N GLY A 301 -1.97 21.51 -3.55
CA GLY A 301 -1.13 21.34 -2.35
C GLY A 301 -1.36 19.99 -1.65
N GLY A 302 -1.86 18.98 -2.36
CA GLY A 302 -2.00 17.63 -1.89
C GLY A 302 -0.67 16.83 -1.96
N ILE A 303 -0.73 15.55 -1.59
CA ILE A 303 0.45 14.66 -1.49
C ILE A 303 1.30 14.68 -2.77
N ILE A 304 0.69 14.38 -3.92
CA ILE A 304 1.42 14.25 -5.20
C ILE A 304 2.07 15.58 -5.60
N GLY A 305 1.34 16.69 -5.45
CA GLY A 305 1.85 18.02 -5.76
C GLY A 305 3.06 18.39 -4.93
N LEU A 306 3.01 18.18 -3.62
CA LEU A 306 4.09 18.50 -2.70
C LEU A 306 5.29 17.55 -2.82
N GLU A 307 5.08 16.26 -3.10
CA GLU A 307 6.17 15.33 -3.39
C GLU A 307 6.97 15.78 -4.61
N MET A 308 6.30 16.13 -5.71
CA MET A 308 6.99 16.60 -6.92
C MET A 308 7.59 17.99 -6.72
N ALA A 309 6.93 18.88 -5.97
CA ALA A 309 7.49 20.16 -5.56
C ALA A 309 8.82 19.97 -4.80
N THR A 310 8.89 19.02 -3.88
CA THR A 310 10.11 18.66 -3.14
C THR A 310 11.24 18.21 -4.08
N VAL A 311 10.91 17.38 -5.09
CA VAL A 311 11.89 16.91 -6.08
C VAL A 311 12.44 18.08 -6.92
N TYR A 312 11.56 18.91 -7.49
CA TYR A 312 11.98 20.00 -8.36
C TYR A 312 12.70 21.12 -7.60
N ASP A 313 12.28 21.43 -6.38
CA ASP A 313 13.00 22.36 -5.49
C ASP A 313 14.44 21.88 -5.20
N ALA A 314 14.62 20.61 -4.83
CA ALA A 314 15.93 20.04 -4.59
C ALA A 314 16.82 20.02 -5.84
N LEU A 315 16.23 19.96 -7.04
CA LEU A 315 16.94 20.05 -8.31
C LEU A 315 17.24 21.49 -8.74
N GLY A 316 16.66 22.50 -8.06
CA GLY A 316 16.98 23.92 -8.25
C GLY A 316 15.88 24.78 -8.89
N SER A 317 14.65 24.28 -9.02
CA SER A 317 13.49 25.09 -9.45
C SER A 317 13.01 25.99 -8.32
N ARG A 318 12.61 27.23 -8.65
CA ARG A 318 11.80 28.07 -7.76
C ARG A 318 10.35 27.62 -7.87
N VAL A 319 9.84 27.05 -6.78
CA VAL A 319 8.51 26.44 -6.75
C VAL A 319 7.49 27.42 -6.17
N THR A 320 6.36 27.55 -6.83
CA THR A 320 5.14 28.18 -6.28
C THR A 320 4.06 27.10 -6.17
N VAL A 321 3.40 26.96 -5.03
CA VAL A 321 2.28 26.05 -4.82
C VAL A 321 0.99 26.85 -4.69
N VAL A 322 -0.05 26.43 -5.41
CA VAL A 322 -1.42 27.00 -5.30
C VAL A 322 -2.36 25.92 -4.82
N GLU A 323 -3.08 26.22 -3.73
CA GLU A 323 -4.07 25.31 -3.14
C GLU A 323 -5.39 26.06 -2.90
N LEU A 324 -6.49 25.45 -3.36
CA LEU A 324 -7.84 25.98 -3.20
C LEU A 324 -8.31 25.96 -1.75
N MET A 325 -7.88 24.94 -1.01
CA MET A 325 -8.25 24.76 0.39
C MET A 325 -7.45 25.70 1.31
N SER A 326 -7.87 25.77 2.57
CA SER A 326 -7.23 26.60 3.60
C SER A 326 -5.95 25.99 4.17
N SER A 327 -5.59 24.76 3.80
CA SER A 327 -4.40 24.03 4.28
C SER A 327 -3.81 23.17 3.18
N LEU A 328 -2.51 22.91 3.28
CA LEU A 328 -1.84 21.86 2.52
C LEU A 328 -2.30 20.48 3.05
N ILE A 329 -2.18 19.45 2.21
CA ILE A 329 -2.52 18.05 2.53
C ILE A 329 -3.91 17.97 3.21
N PRO A 330 -4.99 18.38 2.52
CA PRO A 330 -6.33 18.29 3.09
C PRO A 330 -6.65 16.81 3.39
N GLY A 331 -6.90 16.51 4.65
CA GLY A 331 -7.09 15.15 5.16
C GLY A 331 -6.16 14.80 6.33
N ALA A 332 -5.07 15.56 6.54
CA ALA A 332 -4.26 15.52 7.74
C ALA A 332 -4.57 16.72 8.64
N ASP A 333 -4.43 16.55 9.96
CA ASP A 333 -4.64 17.64 10.91
C ASP A 333 -3.60 18.76 10.76
N ALA A 334 -4.03 20.01 10.98
CA ALA A 334 -3.21 21.20 10.73
C ALA A 334 -1.92 21.26 11.57
N ASP A 335 -1.92 20.70 12.79
CA ASP A 335 -0.73 20.66 13.65
C ASP A 335 0.34 19.70 13.09
N ILE A 336 -0.09 18.62 12.45
CA ILE A 336 0.78 17.64 11.76
C ILE A 336 1.37 18.23 10.47
N VAL A 337 0.60 19.02 9.74
CA VAL A 337 1.06 19.68 8.50
C VAL A 337 2.00 20.86 8.78
N ARG A 338 1.87 21.49 9.94
CA ARG A 338 2.62 22.72 10.29
C ARG A 338 4.13 22.62 10.19
N PRO A 339 4.82 21.54 10.63
CA PRO A 339 6.28 21.42 10.47
C PRO A 339 6.69 21.44 8.99
N LEU A 340 5.99 20.70 8.14
CA LEU A 340 6.21 20.72 6.69
C LEU A 340 5.99 22.13 6.11
N ALA A 341 4.85 22.76 6.43
CA ALA A 341 4.55 24.11 5.93
C ALA A 341 5.65 25.11 6.28
N LYS A 342 6.10 25.14 7.56
CA LYS A 342 7.19 26.01 8.01
C LYS A 342 8.53 25.77 7.28
N ARG A 343 8.80 24.51 6.90
CA ARG A 343 10.04 24.18 6.19
C ARG A 343 9.97 24.63 4.73
N ILE A 344 8.88 24.34 4.02
CA ILE A 344 8.74 24.68 2.61
C ILE A 344 8.47 26.18 2.37
N GLU A 345 7.89 26.92 3.33
CA GLU A 345 7.79 28.37 3.28
C GLU A 345 9.15 29.08 3.16
N LYS A 346 10.21 28.47 3.71
CA LYS A 346 11.58 29.01 3.63
C LYS A 346 12.28 28.65 2.31
N ARG A 347 11.78 27.66 1.60
CA ARG A 347 12.42 27.09 0.40
C ARG A 347 11.71 27.48 -0.89
N TYR A 348 10.38 27.48 -0.86
CA TYR A 348 9.57 27.78 -2.05
C TYR A 348 9.44 29.27 -2.27
N GLU A 349 9.21 29.65 -3.52
CA GLU A 349 9.01 31.05 -3.88
C GLU A 349 7.70 31.60 -3.27
N LYS A 350 6.62 30.81 -3.32
CA LYS A 350 5.30 31.16 -2.73
C LYS A 350 4.49 29.91 -2.41
N ILE A 351 3.64 30.03 -1.38
CA ILE A 351 2.55 29.09 -1.09
C ILE A 351 1.26 29.90 -1.01
N LEU A 352 0.34 29.66 -1.92
CA LEU A 352 -0.91 30.40 -2.07
C LEU A 352 -2.08 29.49 -1.68
N LEU A 353 -2.56 29.63 -0.46
CA LEU A 353 -3.75 28.92 0.05
C LEU A 353 -5.01 29.72 -0.27
N LYS A 354 -6.19 29.07 -0.22
CA LYS A 354 -7.49 29.66 -0.58
C LYS A 354 -7.48 30.38 -1.92
N THR A 355 -6.63 29.92 -2.83
CA THR A 355 -6.37 30.56 -4.12
C THR A 355 -6.73 29.60 -5.25
N LYS A 356 -7.53 30.07 -6.20
CA LYS A 356 -7.91 29.34 -7.39
C LYS A 356 -7.11 29.87 -8.59
N VAL A 357 -6.62 28.96 -9.42
CA VAL A 357 -6.15 29.33 -10.76
C VAL A 357 -7.36 29.51 -11.67
N ALA A 358 -7.58 30.75 -12.12
CA ALA A 358 -8.72 31.14 -12.95
C ALA A 358 -8.47 30.88 -14.43
N LYS A 359 -7.29 31.24 -14.92
CA LYS A 359 -6.92 31.16 -16.33
C LYS A 359 -5.44 30.88 -16.50
N ILE A 360 -5.10 30.12 -17.54
CA ILE A 360 -3.73 29.90 -18.00
C ILE A 360 -3.66 30.23 -19.48
N GLU A 361 -2.72 31.10 -19.85
CA GLU A 361 -2.49 31.53 -21.22
C GLU A 361 -1.08 31.13 -21.65
N ALA A 362 -0.99 30.32 -22.70
CA ALA A 362 0.30 29.95 -23.27
C ALA A 362 0.85 31.18 -24.05
N GLN A 363 1.99 31.70 -23.61
CA GLN A 363 2.72 32.78 -24.24
C GLN A 363 4.08 32.30 -24.73
N LYS A 364 4.77 33.10 -25.54
CA LYS A 364 6.08 32.71 -26.10
C LYS A 364 7.14 32.50 -25.01
N ASP A 365 7.11 33.31 -23.98
CA ASP A 365 8.06 33.37 -22.88
C ASP A 365 7.67 32.60 -21.62
N GLY A 366 6.50 31.95 -21.61
CA GLY A 366 6.03 31.18 -20.48
C GLY A 366 4.52 30.93 -20.48
N LEU A 367 4.03 30.40 -19.39
CA LEU A 367 2.61 30.20 -19.10
C LEU A 367 2.14 31.27 -18.12
N ARG A 368 1.34 32.22 -18.62
CA ARG A 368 0.77 33.30 -17.80
C ARG A 368 -0.46 32.81 -17.06
N VAL A 369 -0.46 32.99 -15.75
CA VAL A 369 -1.50 32.49 -14.84
C VAL A 369 -2.21 33.65 -14.16
N SER A 370 -3.54 33.64 -14.17
CA SER A 370 -4.39 34.53 -13.39
C SER A 370 -4.99 33.79 -12.23
N PHE A 371 -5.07 34.43 -11.08
CA PHE A 371 -5.53 33.86 -9.82
C PHE A 371 -6.82 34.55 -9.35
N GLU A 372 -7.65 33.81 -8.62
CA GLU A 372 -8.86 34.25 -7.92
C GLU A 372 -8.82 33.80 -6.45
N GLY A 373 -9.38 34.58 -5.55
CA GLY A 373 -9.47 34.32 -4.11
C GLY A 373 -9.12 35.55 -3.29
N ASP A 374 -9.37 35.50 -1.99
CA ASP A 374 -9.04 36.58 -1.07
C ASP A 374 -7.52 36.77 -0.98
N GLY A 375 -7.04 37.96 -1.39
CA GLY A 375 -5.61 38.23 -1.42
C GLY A 375 -4.85 37.55 -2.58
N ALA A 376 -5.56 37.08 -3.61
CA ALA A 376 -4.94 36.51 -4.80
C ALA A 376 -3.89 37.44 -5.41
N PRO A 377 -2.68 36.93 -5.77
CA PRO A 377 -1.65 37.78 -6.37
C PRO A 377 -2.03 38.23 -7.77
N GLN A 378 -1.33 39.28 -8.24
CA GLN A 378 -1.40 39.68 -9.65
C GLN A 378 -0.98 38.52 -10.56
N PRO A 379 -1.48 38.48 -11.82
CA PRO A 379 -1.07 37.47 -12.79
C PRO A 379 0.45 37.39 -12.91
N ASP A 380 0.96 36.13 -12.94
CA ASP A 380 2.38 35.82 -12.96
C ASP A 380 2.70 34.80 -14.08
N THR A 381 3.96 34.70 -14.48
CA THR A 381 4.39 33.81 -15.57
C THR A 381 5.37 32.74 -15.07
N PHE A 382 5.16 31.51 -15.48
CA PHE A 382 5.93 30.33 -15.10
C PHE A 382 6.47 29.61 -16.33
N ASP A 383 7.63 28.96 -16.18
CA ASP A 383 8.21 28.17 -17.26
C ASP A 383 7.39 26.89 -17.48
N TYR A 384 6.99 26.25 -16.37
CA TYR A 384 6.16 25.03 -16.35
C TYR A 384 5.05 25.13 -15.32
N ILE A 385 3.94 24.46 -15.61
CA ILE A 385 2.83 24.29 -14.66
C ILE A 385 2.53 22.82 -14.49
N MET A 386 2.56 22.35 -13.25
CA MET A 386 2.20 20.98 -12.90
C MET A 386 0.78 20.92 -12.33
N MET A 387 -0.08 20.09 -12.95
CA MET A 387 -1.42 19.79 -12.46
C MET A 387 -1.41 18.61 -11.50
N ALA A 388 -1.83 18.84 -10.25
CA ALA A 388 -1.90 17.83 -9.19
C ALA A 388 -3.21 17.91 -8.39
N VAL A 389 -4.35 18.11 -9.08
CA VAL A 389 -5.68 18.37 -8.49
C VAL A 389 -6.50 17.10 -8.24
N GLY A 390 -5.85 15.95 -8.19
CA GLY A 390 -6.47 14.67 -7.86
C GLY A 390 -6.62 13.72 -9.03
N ARG A 391 -7.39 12.65 -8.82
CA ARG A 391 -7.58 11.55 -9.75
C ARG A 391 -9.07 11.26 -9.92
N ARG A 392 -9.45 10.62 -11.03
CA ARG A 392 -10.82 10.17 -11.30
C ARG A 392 -10.83 8.67 -11.58
N PRO A 393 -11.81 7.91 -11.06
CA PRO A 393 -11.92 6.48 -11.32
C PRO A 393 -12.28 6.17 -12.78
N ASN A 394 -11.82 5.03 -13.29
CA ASN A 394 -11.98 4.66 -14.70
C ASN A 394 -13.23 3.82 -14.99
N GLY A 395 -14.23 3.78 -14.11
CA GLY A 395 -15.43 2.96 -14.28
C GLY A 395 -16.21 3.22 -15.58
N ARG A 396 -16.19 4.45 -16.08
CA ARG A 396 -16.85 4.84 -17.33
C ARG A 396 -16.07 4.46 -18.60
N GLU A 397 -14.80 4.01 -18.46
CA GLU A 397 -13.92 3.79 -19.62
C GLU A 397 -13.90 2.33 -20.08
N ILE A 398 -14.46 1.42 -19.30
CA ILE A 398 -14.40 -0.03 -19.50
C ILE A 398 -15.70 -0.64 -20.05
N ASN A 399 -16.68 0.19 -20.44
CA ASN A 399 -18.01 -0.24 -20.89
C ASN A 399 -18.72 -1.15 -19.88
N ALA A 400 -18.64 -0.81 -18.59
CA ALA A 400 -19.13 -1.64 -17.48
C ALA A 400 -20.63 -2.00 -17.59
N GLN A 401 -21.43 -1.11 -18.18
CA GLN A 401 -22.88 -1.33 -18.42
C GLN A 401 -23.16 -2.53 -19.32
N ALA A 402 -22.29 -2.87 -20.27
CA ALA A 402 -22.45 -4.06 -21.10
C ALA A 402 -22.38 -5.36 -20.29
N ALA A 403 -21.72 -5.32 -19.13
CA ALA A 403 -21.69 -6.41 -18.17
C ALA A 403 -22.79 -6.31 -17.10
N GLY A 404 -23.64 -5.29 -17.14
CA GLY A 404 -24.65 -5.01 -16.11
C GLY A 404 -24.06 -4.42 -14.83
N VAL A 405 -22.78 -4.02 -14.83
CA VAL A 405 -22.09 -3.45 -13.66
C VAL A 405 -22.47 -1.99 -13.49
N THR A 406 -22.91 -1.63 -12.29
CA THR A 406 -23.30 -0.27 -11.94
C THR A 406 -22.07 0.61 -11.76
N VAL A 407 -22.08 1.79 -12.37
CA VAL A 407 -21.09 2.85 -12.18
C VAL A 407 -21.83 4.08 -11.69
N ASN A 408 -21.42 4.65 -10.55
CA ASN A 408 -22.06 5.84 -9.99
C ASN A 408 -21.69 7.12 -10.76
N GLU A 409 -22.29 8.26 -10.37
CA GLU A 409 -22.08 9.56 -11.02
C GLU A 409 -20.62 10.03 -10.96
N ARG A 410 -19.88 9.66 -9.90
CA ARG A 410 -18.45 9.99 -9.73
C ARG A 410 -17.54 9.04 -10.52
N GLY A 411 -18.08 7.97 -11.15
CA GLY A 411 -17.33 6.99 -11.93
C GLY A 411 -16.82 5.80 -11.12
N TYR A 412 -17.18 5.66 -9.85
CA TYR A 412 -16.85 4.49 -9.02
C TYR A 412 -17.80 3.32 -9.27
N ILE A 413 -17.30 2.11 -9.06
CA ILE A 413 -18.07 0.86 -9.03
C ILE A 413 -18.28 0.48 -7.56
N PRO A 414 -19.52 0.58 -7.03
CA PRO A 414 -19.82 0.16 -5.66
C PRO A 414 -19.60 -1.34 -5.46
N VAL A 415 -19.05 -1.72 -4.31
CA VAL A 415 -18.79 -3.11 -3.92
C VAL A 415 -19.22 -3.37 -2.48
N ASP A 416 -19.49 -4.64 -2.16
CA ASP A 416 -19.70 -5.11 -0.80
C ASP A 416 -18.36 -5.42 -0.08
N LYS A 417 -18.43 -5.89 1.17
CA LYS A 417 -17.23 -6.28 1.95
C LYS A 417 -16.45 -7.47 1.38
N GLN A 418 -17.03 -8.21 0.45
CA GLN A 418 -16.38 -9.27 -0.32
C GLN A 418 -15.90 -8.79 -1.69
N LEU A 419 -15.95 -7.47 -1.91
CA LEU A 419 -15.55 -6.78 -3.14
C LEU A 419 -16.39 -7.18 -4.36
N ARG A 420 -17.60 -7.72 -4.15
CA ARG A 420 -18.55 -8.04 -5.22
C ARG A 420 -19.26 -6.77 -5.67
N THR A 421 -19.41 -6.64 -6.97
CA THR A 421 -20.30 -5.63 -7.56
C THR A 421 -21.76 -6.08 -7.45
N ASN A 422 -22.69 -5.32 -8.04
CA ASN A 422 -24.08 -5.76 -8.21
C ASN A 422 -24.23 -6.99 -9.11
N VAL A 423 -23.16 -7.41 -9.81
CA VAL A 423 -23.10 -8.64 -10.61
C VAL A 423 -22.25 -9.68 -9.85
N PRO A 424 -22.82 -10.76 -9.31
CA PRO A 424 -22.19 -11.60 -8.29
C PRO A 424 -20.84 -12.24 -8.65
N HIS A 425 -20.59 -12.51 -9.94
CA HIS A 425 -19.34 -13.09 -10.43
C HIS A 425 -18.32 -12.03 -10.89
N ILE A 426 -18.67 -10.75 -10.78
CA ILE A 426 -17.77 -9.62 -11.11
C ILE A 426 -17.44 -8.86 -9.83
N HIS A 427 -16.16 -8.79 -9.53
CA HIS A 427 -15.58 -8.04 -8.41
C HIS A 427 -14.90 -6.77 -8.91
N ALA A 428 -14.73 -5.79 -8.05
CA ALA A 428 -13.93 -4.60 -8.35
C ALA A 428 -13.05 -4.23 -7.16
N ILE A 429 -11.83 -3.71 -7.43
CA ILE A 429 -10.80 -3.42 -6.42
C ILE A 429 -10.02 -2.14 -6.75
N GLY A 430 -9.45 -1.52 -5.75
CA GLY A 430 -8.56 -0.37 -5.84
C GLY A 430 -9.28 0.94 -6.10
N ASP A 431 -8.61 1.85 -6.81
CA ASP A 431 -9.08 3.21 -7.04
C ASP A 431 -10.48 3.30 -7.68
N ILE A 432 -10.88 2.26 -8.41
CA ILE A 432 -12.16 2.23 -9.11
C ILE A 432 -13.35 1.98 -8.19
N CYS A 433 -13.12 1.48 -6.95
CA CYS A 433 -14.17 1.16 -5.98
C CYS A 433 -14.46 2.32 -5.04
N GLY A 434 -13.47 3.15 -4.72
CA GLY A 434 -13.61 4.23 -3.74
C GLY A 434 -12.27 4.74 -3.20
N GLU A 435 -12.39 5.76 -2.38
CA GLU A 435 -11.25 6.35 -1.66
C GLU A 435 -10.92 5.56 -0.38
N PRO A 436 -9.67 5.69 0.12
CA PRO A 436 -8.54 6.37 -0.50
C PRO A 436 -7.98 5.60 -1.71
N MET A 437 -7.49 6.34 -2.73
CA MET A 437 -6.86 5.75 -3.93
C MET A 437 -5.40 5.39 -3.65
N LEU A 438 -5.18 4.28 -2.94
CA LEU A 438 -3.87 3.85 -2.44
C LEU A 438 -3.53 2.43 -2.90
N ALA A 439 -2.27 2.24 -3.27
CA ALA A 439 -1.77 0.98 -3.81
C ALA A 439 -1.87 -0.19 -2.81
N HIS A 440 -1.56 0.05 -1.53
CA HIS A 440 -1.64 -0.97 -0.48
C HIS A 440 -3.10 -1.40 -0.18
N LYS A 441 -4.07 -0.46 -0.19
CA LYS A 441 -5.51 -0.80 -0.16
C LYS A 441 -5.85 -1.74 -1.31
N ALA A 442 -5.51 -1.37 -2.54
CA ALA A 442 -5.80 -2.17 -3.74
C ALA A 442 -5.17 -3.57 -3.68
N SER A 443 -3.93 -3.69 -3.18
CA SER A 443 -3.26 -4.99 -3.02
C SER A 443 -3.96 -5.87 -1.98
N HIS A 444 -4.42 -5.30 -0.87
CA HIS A 444 -5.16 -6.02 0.15
C HIS A 444 -6.51 -6.51 -0.39
N GLU A 445 -7.27 -5.62 -1.03
CA GLU A 445 -8.52 -5.94 -1.71
C GLU A 445 -8.34 -7.02 -2.78
N GLY A 446 -7.23 -6.98 -3.53
CA GLY A 446 -6.91 -7.96 -4.57
C GLY A 446 -6.78 -9.39 -4.04
N LYS A 447 -6.15 -9.58 -2.88
CA LYS A 447 -6.07 -10.88 -2.22
C LYS A 447 -7.45 -11.39 -1.80
N ILE A 448 -8.24 -10.51 -1.16
CA ILE A 448 -9.59 -10.85 -0.69
C ILE A 448 -10.49 -11.25 -1.85
N ALA A 449 -10.53 -10.48 -2.94
CA ALA A 449 -11.34 -10.81 -4.11
C ALA A 449 -10.97 -12.17 -4.71
N ALA A 450 -9.68 -12.49 -4.81
CA ALA A 450 -9.19 -13.78 -5.30
C ALA A 450 -9.59 -14.93 -4.35
N GLU A 451 -9.50 -14.73 -3.05
CA GLU A 451 -9.88 -15.71 -2.03
C GLU A 451 -11.39 -15.97 -2.02
N VAL A 452 -12.21 -14.92 -2.15
CA VAL A 452 -13.67 -15.05 -2.26
C VAL A 452 -14.06 -15.87 -3.51
N ILE A 453 -13.43 -15.59 -4.67
CA ILE A 453 -13.64 -16.36 -5.91
C ILE A 453 -13.22 -17.82 -5.75
N ALA A 454 -12.19 -18.10 -4.96
CA ALA A 454 -11.75 -19.47 -4.65
C ALA A 454 -12.64 -20.18 -3.63
N GLY A 455 -13.66 -19.51 -3.08
CA GLY A 455 -14.62 -20.08 -2.13
C GLY A 455 -14.25 -19.89 -0.65
N HIS A 456 -13.22 -19.11 -0.35
CA HIS A 456 -12.86 -18.78 1.03
C HIS A 456 -13.81 -17.73 1.61
N LYS A 457 -14.01 -17.78 2.94
CA LYS A 457 -14.75 -16.75 3.68
C LYS A 457 -13.79 -15.59 4.01
N ALA A 458 -13.55 -14.72 3.06
CA ALA A 458 -12.72 -13.54 3.21
C ALA A 458 -13.57 -12.26 3.09
N PHE A 459 -13.19 -11.22 3.85
CA PHE A 459 -13.88 -9.93 3.89
C PHE A 459 -12.86 -8.80 4.00
N PHE A 460 -13.16 -7.66 3.39
CA PHE A 460 -12.42 -6.44 3.63
C PHE A 460 -12.92 -5.81 4.93
N ASP A 461 -12.20 -6.05 6.00
CA ASP A 461 -12.53 -5.64 7.37
C ASP A 461 -11.41 -4.83 8.05
N ALA A 462 -10.44 -4.37 7.27
CA ALA A 462 -9.38 -3.48 7.74
C ALA A 462 -10.00 -2.26 8.46
N ARG A 463 -9.57 -2.03 9.70
CA ARG A 463 -10.08 -0.94 10.55
C ARG A 463 -9.52 0.40 10.12
N THR A 464 -8.32 0.40 9.53
CA THR A 464 -7.67 1.61 9.04
C THR A 464 -6.86 1.35 7.78
N ILE A 465 -6.67 2.40 6.99
CA ILE A 465 -5.81 2.42 5.81
C ILE A 465 -4.85 3.61 5.99
N PRO A 466 -3.56 3.39 6.27
CA PRO A 466 -2.62 4.47 6.51
C PRO A 466 -2.36 5.30 5.25
N SER A 467 -2.11 6.58 5.45
CA SER A 467 -1.73 7.53 4.39
C SER A 467 -0.34 8.09 4.67
N VAL A 468 0.46 8.28 3.63
CA VAL A 468 1.81 8.86 3.74
C VAL A 468 2.05 9.86 2.62
N ALA A 469 2.55 11.04 2.97
CA ALA A 469 3.15 12.01 2.07
C ALA A 469 4.68 11.96 2.27
N TYR A 470 5.40 11.57 1.24
CA TYR A 470 6.88 11.43 1.27
C TYR A 470 7.57 12.77 0.96
N THR A 471 7.06 13.84 1.56
CA THR A 471 7.65 15.18 1.54
C THR A 471 8.88 15.25 2.45
N ASP A 472 9.46 16.43 2.67
CA ASP A 472 10.51 16.64 3.64
C ASP A 472 10.14 17.81 4.58
N PRO A 473 9.76 17.53 5.88
CA PRO A 473 9.57 16.21 6.49
C PRO A 473 8.41 15.39 5.88
N GLU A 474 8.46 14.08 6.07
CA GLU A 474 7.35 13.19 5.73
C GLU A 474 6.16 13.43 6.66
N ILE A 475 4.96 13.14 6.17
CA ILE A 475 3.74 13.14 6.98
C ILE A 475 3.04 11.79 6.81
N ALA A 476 2.73 11.13 7.91
CA ALA A 476 1.98 9.88 7.91
C ALA A 476 0.83 9.94 8.93
N TRP A 477 -0.32 9.33 8.59
CA TRP A 477 -1.46 9.25 9.51
C TRP A 477 -2.29 8.01 9.25
N MET A 478 -3.00 7.57 10.28
CA MET A 478 -3.92 6.45 10.26
C MET A 478 -5.04 6.62 11.29
N GLY A 479 -6.11 5.84 11.17
CA GLY A 479 -7.29 5.96 12.04
C GLY A 479 -8.02 7.27 11.80
N GLU A 480 -8.62 7.80 12.85
CA GLU A 480 -9.39 9.04 12.80
C GLU A 480 -8.52 10.26 13.10
N THR A 481 -8.75 11.35 12.37
CA THR A 481 -8.14 12.66 12.67
C THR A 481 -8.91 13.37 13.76
N GLU A 482 -8.30 14.39 14.40
CA GLU A 482 -9.02 15.24 15.36
C GLU A 482 -10.27 15.86 14.74
N ALA A 483 -10.18 16.31 13.49
CA ALA A 483 -11.33 16.88 12.79
C ALA A 483 -12.48 15.88 12.64
N GLN A 484 -12.20 14.61 12.36
CA GLN A 484 -13.22 13.55 12.25
C GLN A 484 -13.82 13.22 13.62
N LEU A 485 -12.99 13.09 14.66
CA LEU A 485 -13.45 12.84 16.04
C LEU A 485 -14.36 13.98 16.53
N GLN A 486 -13.97 15.22 16.30
CA GLN A 486 -14.77 16.41 16.64
C GLN A 486 -16.09 16.43 15.88
N ALA A 487 -16.08 16.14 14.58
CA ALA A 487 -17.29 16.15 13.75
C ALA A 487 -18.35 15.13 14.22
N ARG A 488 -17.92 13.97 14.77
CA ARG A 488 -18.85 12.97 15.35
C ARG A 488 -19.10 13.12 16.84
N GLY A 489 -18.58 14.18 17.48
CA GLY A 489 -18.75 14.45 18.91
C GLY A 489 -18.06 13.44 19.83
N ALA A 490 -16.99 12.79 19.37
CA ALA A 490 -16.24 11.85 20.19
C ALA A 490 -15.48 12.57 21.31
N VAL A 491 -15.45 11.94 22.48
CA VAL A 491 -14.61 12.38 23.60
C VAL A 491 -13.30 11.61 23.52
N TYR A 492 -12.21 12.33 23.31
CA TYR A 492 -10.89 11.74 23.11
C TYR A 492 -9.82 12.46 23.92
N GLU A 493 -8.74 11.76 24.18
CA GLU A 493 -7.51 12.30 24.72
C GLU A 493 -6.47 12.44 23.61
N LYS A 494 -5.80 13.60 23.57
CA LYS A 494 -4.71 13.89 22.62
C LYS A 494 -3.40 13.89 23.36
N ALA A 495 -2.49 13.05 22.92
CA ALA A 495 -1.10 13.02 23.33
C ALA A 495 -0.20 13.37 22.16
N ALA A 496 0.72 14.32 22.38
CA ALA A 496 1.60 14.80 21.30
C ALA A 496 3.02 14.99 21.82
N PHE A 497 3.97 14.25 21.26
CA PHE A 497 5.38 14.32 21.60
C PHE A 497 6.16 15.10 20.52
N PRO A 498 6.77 16.26 20.87
CA PRO A 498 7.57 17.04 19.93
C PRO A 498 8.94 16.39 19.73
N TRP A 499 9.38 16.27 18.48
CA TRP A 499 10.67 15.64 18.17
C TRP A 499 11.89 16.45 18.65
N ALA A 500 11.69 17.73 18.95
CA ALA A 500 12.71 18.55 19.63
C ALA A 500 13.11 18.01 21.01
N ALA A 501 12.33 17.11 21.61
CA ALA A 501 12.66 16.39 22.83
C ALA A 501 13.24 14.98 22.58
N SER A 502 13.31 14.52 21.32
CA SER A 502 13.83 13.20 20.96
C SER A 502 15.36 13.25 20.79
N GLY A 503 16.09 12.47 21.58
CA GLY A 503 17.54 12.35 21.46
C GLY A 503 17.99 11.91 20.06
N ARG A 504 17.22 11.04 19.40
CA ARG A 504 17.50 10.60 18.03
C ARG A 504 17.27 11.71 17.02
N ALA A 505 16.18 12.44 17.10
CA ALA A 505 15.88 13.54 16.19
C ALA A 505 16.94 14.66 16.31
N ILE A 506 17.32 15.02 17.54
CA ILE A 506 18.39 15.98 17.84
C ILE A 506 19.72 15.52 17.22
N SER A 507 20.10 14.25 17.42
CA SER A 507 21.37 13.71 16.89
C SER A 507 21.45 13.69 15.36
N MET A 508 20.29 13.77 14.69
CA MET A 508 20.18 13.86 13.23
C MET A 508 20.06 15.30 12.71
N GLY A 509 19.92 16.29 13.60
CA GLY A 509 19.59 17.67 13.21
C GLY A 509 18.19 17.82 12.61
N ARG A 510 17.26 16.91 12.95
CA ARG A 510 15.91 16.83 12.38
C ARG A 510 14.83 16.88 13.48
N GLU A 511 14.84 18.00 14.20
CA GLU A 511 13.93 18.28 15.31
C GLU A 511 12.55 18.76 14.85
N ASP A 512 12.37 18.96 13.55
CA ASP A 512 11.18 19.45 12.89
C ASP A 512 10.08 18.37 12.76
N GLY A 513 9.75 17.70 13.86
CA GLY A 513 8.82 16.60 13.89
C GLY A 513 7.82 16.65 15.06
N LEU A 514 6.76 15.85 14.92
CA LEU A 514 5.71 15.66 15.91
C LEU A 514 5.12 14.26 15.78
N THR A 515 4.98 13.55 16.89
CA THR A 515 4.17 12.31 16.97
C THR A 515 2.93 12.60 17.79
N LYS A 516 1.76 12.35 17.23
CA LYS A 516 0.46 12.55 17.86
C LYS A 516 -0.33 11.25 17.88
N LEU A 517 -0.82 10.88 19.05
CA LEU A 517 -1.74 9.77 19.27
C LEU A 517 -3.05 10.31 19.83
N LEU A 518 -4.17 9.71 19.39
CA LEU A 518 -5.52 10.04 19.82
C LEU A 518 -6.12 8.79 20.45
N PHE A 519 -6.54 8.89 21.71
CA PHE A 519 -7.09 7.79 22.47
C PHE A 519 -8.55 8.06 22.85
N ASP A 520 -9.36 7.02 22.87
CA ASP A 520 -10.70 7.08 23.45
C ASP A 520 -10.60 7.35 24.94
N LYS A 521 -11.38 8.31 25.46
CA LYS A 521 -11.22 8.76 26.83
C LYS A 521 -11.67 7.73 27.88
N ASP A 522 -12.62 6.86 27.52
CA ASP A 522 -13.19 5.89 28.47
C ASP A 522 -12.45 4.56 28.42
N THR A 523 -12.06 4.12 27.22
CA THR A 523 -11.41 2.82 27.02
C THR A 523 -9.89 2.89 26.85
N HIS A 524 -9.33 4.09 26.73
CA HIS A 524 -7.92 4.39 26.45
C HIS A 524 -7.39 3.75 25.15
N ARG A 525 -8.27 3.19 24.31
CA ARG A 525 -7.88 2.56 23.04
C ARG A 525 -7.46 3.60 21.99
N LEU A 526 -6.46 3.23 21.21
CA LEU A 526 -5.99 4.06 20.11
C LEU A 526 -7.11 4.27 19.07
N LEU A 527 -7.43 5.53 18.75
CA LEU A 527 -8.42 5.94 17.74
C LEU A 527 -7.74 6.43 16.47
N GLY A 528 -6.58 7.04 16.58
CA GLY A 528 -5.85 7.57 15.46
C GLY A 528 -4.43 7.95 15.84
N ALA A 529 -3.56 7.99 14.84
CA ALA A 529 -2.18 8.43 14.99
C ALA A 529 -1.74 9.26 13.78
N ALA A 530 -0.87 10.23 14.04
CA ALA A 530 -0.24 11.00 12.98
C ALA A 530 1.18 11.40 13.38
N LEU A 531 2.09 11.29 12.42
CA LEU A 531 3.50 11.63 12.59
C LEU A 531 3.93 12.58 11.48
N THR A 532 4.74 13.56 11.84
CA THR A 532 5.49 14.35 10.88
C THR A 532 6.96 14.33 11.27
N GLY A 533 7.84 14.07 10.32
CA GLY A 533 9.29 13.97 10.54
C GLY A 533 9.96 13.04 9.56
N VAL A 534 11.26 12.86 9.73
CA VAL A 534 12.04 11.91 8.92
C VAL A 534 11.57 10.49 9.16
N ASN A 535 11.31 9.73 8.08
CA ASN A 535 10.85 8.34 8.12
C ASN A 535 9.48 8.15 8.81
N ALA A 536 8.63 9.18 8.86
CA ALA A 536 7.27 9.04 9.40
C ALA A 536 6.47 7.95 8.68
N GLY A 537 6.72 7.75 7.38
CA GLY A 537 6.11 6.69 6.57
C GLY A 537 6.46 5.27 7.01
N GLU A 538 7.65 5.06 7.60
CA GLU A 538 8.04 3.77 8.17
C GLU A 538 7.47 3.61 9.59
N LEU A 539 7.51 4.68 10.39
CA LEU A 539 7.07 4.67 11.79
C LEU A 539 5.57 4.44 11.96
N ILE A 540 4.74 4.86 11.02
CA ILE A 540 3.28 4.72 11.11
C ILE A 540 2.83 3.25 11.20
N ALA A 541 3.63 2.31 10.71
CA ALA A 541 3.28 0.89 10.68
C ALA A 541 3.06 0.30 12.08
N GLU A 542 3.82 0.73 13.07
CA GLU A 542 3.64 0.35 14.47
C GLU A 542 2.27 0.78 15.00
N THR A 543 1.88 2.02 14.74
CA THR A 543 0.57 2.52 15.20
C THR A 543 -0.59 1.86 14.45
N VAL A 544 -0.40 1.49 13.17
CA VAL A 544 -1.40 0.68 12.43
C VAL A 544 -1.58 -0.68 13.08
N LEU A 545 -0.48 -1.37 13.43
CA LEU A 545 -0.54 -2.66 14.11
C LEU A 545 -1.23 -2.52 15.47
N ALA A 546 -0.86 -1.53 16.29
CA ALA A 546 -1.48 -1.27 17.59
C ALA A 546 -3.00 -1.02 17.44
N TYR A 547 -3.41 -0.25 16.45
CA TYR A 547 -4.83 0.03 16.17
C TYR A 547 -5.60 -1.22 15.74
N GLU A 548 -5.06 -2.01 14.81
CA GLU A 548 -5.70 -3.25 14.34
C GLU A 548 -5.83 -4.29 15.46
N MET A 549 -4.84 -4.37 16.35
CA MET A 549 -4.87 -5.24 17.53
C MET A 549 -5.73 -4.71 18.68
N GLY A 550 -6.21 -3.45 18.59
CA GLY A 550 -7.05 -2.83 19.61
C GLY A 550 -6.30 -2.42 20.87
N ALA A 551 -5.00 -2.12 20.73
CA ALA A 551 -4.13 -1.67 21.81
C ALA A 551 -4.62 -0.36 22.43
N ASP A 552 -4.35 -0.19 23.71
CA ASP A 552 -4.56 1.04 24.46
C ASP A 552 -3.24 1.80 24.72
N ALA A 553 -3.31 2.90 25.43
CA ALA A 553 -2.14 3.72 25.73
C ALA A 553 -1.10 2.97 26.56
N ALA A 554 -1.55 2.15 27.52
CA ALA A 554 -0.67 1.37 28.39
C ALA A 554 0.06 0.26 27.60
N ASP A 555 -0.62 -0.42 26.67
CA ASP A 555 0.00 -1.43 25.81
C ASP A 555 1.18 -0.85 25.02
N ILE A 556 1.01 0.36 24.46
CA ILE A 556 2.06 1.05 23.71
C ILE A 556 3.15 1.56 24.65
N GLY A 557 2.79 2.22 25.76
CA GLY A 557 3.72 2.82 26.71
C GLY A 557 4.59 1.79 27.47
N LEU A 558 4.07 0.56 27.68
CA LEU A 558 4.82 -0.54 28.31
C LEU A 558 5.69 -1.32 27.32
N THR A 559 5.52 -1.12 26.02
CA THR A 559 6.33 -1.77 24.99
C THR A 559 7.73 -1.16 24.97
N ILE A 560 8.76 -1.97 25.23
CA ILE A 560 10.16 -1.51 25.24
C ILE A 560 10.61 -1.18 23.82
N HIS A 561 10.99 0.07 23.60
CA HIS A 561 11.55 0.55 22.33
C HIS A 561 13.09 0.62 22.40
N PRO A 562 13.78 0.35 21.28
CA PRO A 562 15.24 0.49 21.24
C PRO A 562 15.67 1.96 21.35
N HIS A 563 16.73 2.23 22.12
CA HIS A 563 17.28 3.57 22.35
C HIS A 563 18.66 3.74 21.70
N PRO A 564 18.97 4.89 21.02
CA PRO A 564 18.05 5.96 20.65
C PRO A 564 17.43 5.73 19.25
N THR A 565 16.15 5.85 19.12
CA THR A 565 15.41 5.69 17.85
C THR A 565 14.31 6.73 17.69
N LEU A 566 13.80 6.88 16.46
CA LEU A 566 12.61 7.70 16.21
C LEU A 566 11.32 7.01 16.66
N SER A 567 11.30 5.66 16.72
CA SER A 567 10.13 4.92 17.21
C SER A 567 9.81 5.18 18.67
N GLU A 568 10.82 5.58 19.49
CA GLU A 568 10.57 6.03 20.86
C GLU A 568 9.56 7.16 20.95
N THR A 569 9.42 7.99 19.90
CA THR A 569 8.43 9.08 19.90
C THR A 569 6.98 8.58 19.97
N VAL A 570 6.73 7.32 19.58
CA VAL A 570 5.40 6.67 19.65
C VAL A 570 5.09 6.31 21.10
N PHE A 571 6.01 5.61 21.78
CA PHE A 571 5.76 5.25 23.17
C PHE A 571 5.79 6.47 24.09
N PHE A 572 6.65 7.47 23.87
CA PHE A 572 6.61 8.73 24.61
C PHE A 572 5.26 9.45 24.47
N ALA A 573 4.67 9.42 23.28
CA ALA A 573 3.32 9.96 23.11
C ALA A 573 2.28 9.16 23.89
N ALA A 574 2.41 7.83 23.99
CA ALA A 574 1.54 7.00 24.82
C ALA A 574 1.73 7.27 26.32
N GLU A 575 2.98 7.41 26.79
CA GLU A 575 3.28 7.79 28.17
C GLU A 575 2.74 9.19 28.54
N ILE A 576 2.63 10.13 27.58
CA ILE A 576 1.95 11.41 27.80
C ILE A 576 0.47 11.18 28.13
N ALA A 577 -0.20 10.27 27.41
CA ALA A 577 -1.61 9.94 27.70
C ALA A 577 -1.77 9.28 29.08
N GLU A 578 -0.84 8.38 29.44
CA GLU A 578 -0.82 7.70 30.74
C GLU A 578 -0.37 8.61 31.90
N GLY A 579 0.22 9.78 31.61
CA GLY A 579 0.80 10.67 32.60
C GLY A 579 2.09 10.12 33.25
N SER A 580 2.73 9.16 32.62
CA SER A 580 3.95 8.48 33.11
C SER A 580 5.25 9.01 32.49
N ILE A 581 5.19 9.87 31.47
CA ILE A 581 6.36 10.40 30.76
C ILE A 581 7.35 11.09 31.69
N THR A 582 8.62 10.78 31.50
CA THR A 582 9.75 11.40 32.23
C THR A 582 10.61 12.32 31.35
N ASP A 583 10.60 12.08 30.06
CA ASP A 583 11.45 12.77 29.08
C ASP A 583 10.88 14.13 28.62
N LEU A 584 9.69 14.47 29.07
CA LEU A 584 9.03 15.75 28.86
C LEU A 584 8.32 16.22 30.13
N TYR A 585 8.66 17.42 30.61
CA TYR A 585 7.94 17.99 31.75
C TYR A 585 6.56 18.53 31.32
N LEU A 586 5.51 17.91 31.84
CA LEU A 586 4.13 18.37 31.67
C LEU A 586 3.64 18.98 32.98
N PRO A 587 3.25 20.27 33.00
CA PRO A 587 2.66 20.86 34.22
C PRO A 587 1.36 20.10 34.57
N LYS A 588 1.19 19.77 35.86
CA LYS A 588 -0.05 19.14 36.31
C LYS A 588 -1.23 20.06 35.98
N LYS A 589 -2.22 19.54 35.29
CA LYS A 589 -3.50 20.24 35.09
C LYS A 589 -4.07 20.49 36.51
N GLN A 590 -4.18 21.78 36.89
CA GLN A 590 -4.87 22.19 38.14
C GLN A 590 -6.36 21.89 38.05
#